data_d7c5b5eb91b73e549f4cc437c1409ab2
#
_entry.id   d7c5b5eb91b73e549f4cc437c1409ab2
#
_cell.length_a   1.000
_cell.length_b   1.000
_cell.length_c   1.000
_cell.angle_alpha   90.00
_cell.angle_beta   90.00
_cell.angle_gamma   90.00
#
_symmetry.space_group_name_H-M   'P 1'
#
loop_
_entity.id
_entity.type
_entity.pdbx_description
1 polymer ?
#
loop_
_entity_poly.entity_id
_entity_poly.type
_entity_poly.pdbx_seq_one_letter_code
_entity_poly.pdbx_strand_id
1 'polypeptide(L)'
;MKKMSMFMAMVMCATLALSGCGNSVSDDRAEAYASLSSMTSLDEDQAAKYKEKLTSAPDSAAIKSVLAEAKSTNDREHARKVEADAKEAADSKIIKKVEAALVGRKMVGGPTCPNMTLVFNADKTWSLSSSNEKDFCDGSGHFWTSPKIYPYWSISVDSENVVFMEFSGSKEPEAGGSREKYQLTLNGDGTVSLSKGKAFMGDDNGEKLFTTTK
;
A
#
# COMPACT_ATOMS: atom_id res chain seq x y z
N MET A 1 19.98 2.91 -21.48
CA MET A 1 21.10 2.32 -20.72
C MET A 1 20.64 2.15 -19.28
N LYS A 2 20.26 0.93 -18.89
CA LYS A 2 19.75 0.59 -17.56
C LYS A 2 20.93 0.41 -16.61
N LYS A 3 21.04 1.25 -15.60
CA LYS A 3 21.91 0.99 -14.46
C LYS A 3 21.16 0.07 -13.48
N MET A 4 21.46 -1.20 -13.58
CA MET A 4 21.10 -2.21 -12.60
C MET A 4 22.00 -1.99 -11.36
N SER A 5 21.42 -1.44 -10.28
CA SER A 5 22.11 -1.33 -8.99
C SER A 5 21.99 -2.70 -8.30
N MET A 6 23.08 -3.43 -8.38
CA MET A 6 23.27 -4.74 -7.75
C MET A 6 23.63 -4.48 -6.27
N PHE A 7 22.65 -4.55 -5.39
CA PHE A 7 22.91 -4.58 -3.95
C PHE A 7 23.50 -5.94 -3.60
N MET A 8 24.82 -5.95 -3.49
CA MET A 8 25.60 -7.08 -3.03
C MET A 8 25.45 -7.17 -1.50
N ALA A 9 24.62 -8.09 -1.05
CA ALA A 9 24.53 -8.45 0.37
C ALA A 9 25.86 -9.08 0.79
N MET A 10 26.69 -8.29 1.47
CA MET A 10 27.94 -8.75 2.06
C MET A 10 27.58 -9.49 3.36
N VAL A 11 27.40 -10.79 3.26
CA VAL A 11 27.34 -11.69 4.42
C VAL A 11 28.74 -11.77 4.99
N MET A 12 29.07 -10.94 5.99
CA MET A 12 30.25 -11.15 6.82
C MET A 12 29.98 -12.33 7.78
N CYS A 13 30.40 -13.51 7.37
CA CYS A 13 30.65 -14.62 8.31
C CYS A 13 31.81 -14.23 9.20
N ALA A 14 31.52 -13.68 10.38
CA ALA A 14 32.48 -13.58 11.47
C ALA A 14 32.66 -14.97 12.05
N THR A 15 33.72 -15.66 11.65
CA THR A 15 34.23 -16.87 12.34
C THR A 15 34.74 -16.47 13.70
N LEU A 16 33.92 -16.70 14.73
CA LEU A 16 34.34 -16.58 16.12
C LEU A 16 35.35 -17.73 16.44
N ALA A 17 36.62 -17.39 16.44
CA ALA A 17 37.64 -18.21 17.06
C ALA A 17 37.35 -18.32 18.57
N LEU A 18 37.06 -19.53 19.03
CA LEU A 18 36.99 -19.91 20.44
C LEU A 18 38.40 -19.84 21.04
N SER A 19 38.80 -18.66 21.50
CA SER A 19 39.89 -18.52 22.44
C SER A 19 39.27 -18.33 23.82
N GLY A 20 39.41 -19.34 24.66
CA GLY A 20 38.96 -19.35 26.05
C GLY A 20 39.75 -18.37 26.92
N CYS A 21 39.28 -17.13 26.98
CA CYS A 21 39.47 -16.22 28.11
C CYS A 21 38.05 -15.80 28.51
N GLY A 22 37.64 -16.05 29.73
CA GLY A 22 36.31 -15.69 30.20
C GLY A 22 36.11 -14.18 30.10
N ASN A 23 35.38 -13.73 29.09
CA ASN A 23 34.96 -12.35 29.00
C ASN A 23 34.19 -11.98 30.27
N SER A 24 34.47 -10.83 30.82
CA SER A 24 33.69 -10.35 31.95
C SER A 24 32.25 -10.05 31.51
N VAL A 25 31.27 -10.14 32.39
CA VAL A 25 29.86 -9.79 32.09
C VAL A 25 29.78 -8.37 31.54
N SER A 26 30.70 -7.49 31.90
CA SER A 26 30.79 -6.12 31.35
C SER A 26 31.20 -6.09 29.89
N ASP A 27 32.11 -6.97 29.47
CA ASP A 27 32.55 -7.04 28.06
C ASP A 27 31.46 -7.63 27.19
N ASP A 28 30.78 -8.70 27.62
CA ASP A 28 29.63 -9.28 26.92
C ASP A 28 28.48 -8.26 26.76
N ARG A 29 28.26 -7.41 27.79
CA ARG A 29 27.24 -6.36 27.73
C ARG A 29 27.62 -5.25 26.75
N ALA A 30 28.87 -4.84 26.70
CA ALA A 30 29.36 -3.84 25.77
C ALA A 30 29.22 -4.32 24.29
N GLU A 31 29.57 -5.58 24.04
CA GLU A 31 29.41 -6.21 22.73
C GLU A 31 27.92 -6.32 22.35
N ALA A 32 27.05 -6.67 23.30
CA ALA A 32 25.60 -6.74 23.07
C ALA A 32 25.01 -5.37 22.74
N TYR A 33 25.44 -4.28 23.35
CA TYR A 33 25.03 -2.93 23.01
C TYR A 33 25.47 -2.52 21.59
N ALA A 34 26.71 -2.84 21.25
CA ALA A 34 27.18 -2.59 19.88
C ALA A 34 26.35 -3.35 18.84
N SER A 35 26.05 -4.62 19.11
CA SER A 35 25.20 -5.45 18.27
C SER A 35 23.77 -4.90 18.19
N LEU A 36 23.17 -4.49 19.31
CA LEU A 36 21.83 -3.89 19.33
C LEU A 36 21.78 -2.60 18.49
N SER A 37 22.82 -1.77 18.59
CA SER A 37 22.93 -0.52 17.83
C SER A 37 23.02 -0.73 16.31
N SER A 38 23.41 -1.91 15.85
CA SER A 38 23.46 -2.27 14.42
C SER A 38 22.13 -2.79 13.88
N MET A 39 21.12 -3.01 14.73
CA MET A 39 19.80 -3.52 14.37
C MET A 39 18.90 -2.38 13.88
N THR A 40 18.92 -2.12 12.59
CA THR A 40 18.27 -0.96 11.96
C THR A 40 16.76 -1.11 11.73
N SER A 41 16.20 -2.29 11.95
CA SER A 41 14.77 -2.54 11.75
C SER A 41 13.95 -2.44 13.03
N LEU A 42 14.58 -2.42 14.19
CA LEU A 42 13.92 -2.11 15.46
C LEU A 42 13.48 -0.63 15.44
N ASP A 43 12.28 -0.36 15.93
CA ASP A 43 11.89 1.00 16.26
C ASP A 43 12.56 1.49 17.55
N GLU A 44 12.41 2.78 17.84
CA GLU A 44 13.07 3.43 18.98
C GLU A 44 12.64 2.83 20.33
N ASP A 45 11.36 2.52 20.48
CA ASP A 45 10.79 1.92 21.70
C ASP A 45 11.27 0.49 21.89
N GLN A 46 11.32 -0.30 20.82
CA GLN A 46 11.85 -1.68 20.85
C GLN A 46 13.34 -1.68 21.23
N ALA A 47 14.14 -0.81 20.63
CA ALA A 47 15.55 -0.68 20.92
C ALA A 47 15.80 -0.26 22.37
N ALA A 48 15.02 0.70 22.89
CA ALA A 48 15.09 1.14 24.29
C ALA A 48 14.75 0.00 25.26
N LYS A 49 13.71 -0.77 24.99
CA LYS A 49 13.31 -1.94 25.78
C LYS A 49 14.40 -3.02 25.85
N TYR A 50 15.03 -3.33 24.71
CA TYR A 50 16.14 -4.29 24.70
C TYR A 50 17.38 -3.76 25.42
N LYS A 51 17.66 -2.47 25.32
CA LYS A 51 18.74 -1.82 26.08
C LYS A 51 18.53 -1.93 27.61
N GLU A 52 17.30 -1.73 28.08
CA GLU A 52 16.92 -1.91 29.47
C GLU A 52 17.10 -3.37 29.93
N LYS A 53 16.60 -4.34 29.12
CA LYS A 53 16.79 -5.77 29.39
C LYS A 53 18.29 -6.15 29.48
N LEU A 54 19.13 -5.65 28.59
CA LEU A 54 20.58 -5.88 28.61
C LEU A 54 21.23 -5.26 29.85
N THR A 55 20.76 -4.08 30.27
CA THR A 55 21.26 -3.41 31.47
C THR A 55 21.02 -4.26 32.75
N SER A 56 19.82 -4.86 32.85
CA SER A 56 19.36 -5.64 33.99
C SER A 56 19.76 -7.12 33.93
N ALA A 57 20.33 -7.60 32.82
CA ALA A 57 20.74 -8.99 32.68
C ALA A 57 21.82 -9.38 33.70
N PRO A 58 21.61 -10.43 34.53
CA PRO A 58 22.48 -10.74 35.63
C PRO A 58 23.82 -11.40 35.22
N ASP A 59 23.85 -12.07 34.09
CA ASP A 59 25.00 -12.87 33.62
C ASP A 59 25.09 -12.91 32.09
N SER A 60 26.20 -13.48 31.61
CA SER A 60 26.46 -13.62 30.16
C SER A 60 25.44 -14.46 29.44
N ALA A 61 24.81 -15.44 30.08
CA ALA A 61 23.77 -16.26 29.45
C ALA A 61 22.49 -15.45 29.21
N ALA A 62 22.10 -14.66 30.22
CA ALA A 62 20.97 -13.76 30.12
C ALA A 62 21.19 -12.66 29.02
N ILE A 63 22.40 -12.09 28.95
CA ILE A 63 22.78 -11.13 27.91
C ILE A 63 22.63 -11.75 26.52
N LYS A 64 23.16 -12.95 26.30
CA LYS A 64 23.04 -13.67 25.02
C LYS A 64 21.60 -13.99 24.66
N SER A 65 20.77 -14.36 25.66
CA SER A 65 19.33 -14.61 25.45
C SER A 65 18.59 -13.36 24.99
N VAL A 66 18.84 -12.21 25.65
CA VAL A 66 18.23 -10.92 25.26
C VAL A 66 18.69 -10.50 23.89
N LEU A 67 19.97 -10.67 23.56
CA LEU A 67 20.48 -10.34 22.23
C LEU A 67 19.86 -11.21 21.12
N ALA A 68 19.67 -12.50 21.40
CA ALA A 68 19.02 -13.42 20.46
C ALA A 68 17.54 -13.03 20.21
N GLU A 69 16.82 -12.63 21.28
CA GLU A 69 15.45 -12.12 21.16
C GLU A 69 15.40 -10.82 20.33
N ALA A 70 16.31 -9.87 20.60
CA ALA A 70 16.41 -8.63 19.86
C ALA A 70 16.68 -8.87 18.37
N LYS A 71 17.61 -9.79 18.06
CA LYS A 71 17.93 -10.16 16.68
C LYS A 71 16.73 -10.79 15.96
N SER A 72 16.04 -11.73 16.62
CA SER A 72 14.83 -12.33 16.04
C SER A 72 13.74 -11.31 15.76
N THR A 73 13.57 -10.31 16.65
CA THR A 73 12.63 -9.21 16.44
C THR A 73 13.05 -8.32 15.28
N ASN A 74 14.32 -7.93 15.21
CA ASN A 74 14.88 -7.14 14.12
C ASN A 74 14.69 -7.83 12.76
N ASP A 75 14.96 -9.13 12.68
CA ASP A 75 14.83 -9.90 11.44
C ASP A 75 13.36 -9.98 10.97
N ARG A 76 12.43 -10.14 11.92
CA ARG A 76 11.00 -10.13 11.66
C ARG A 76 10.50 -8.76 11.17
N GLU A 77 10.92 -7.68 11.81
CA GLU A 77 10.54 -6.32 11.38
C GLU A 77 11.19 -5.95 10.04
N HIS A 78 12.41 -6.42 9.79
CA HIS A 78 13.04 -6.28 8.49
C HIS A 78 12.24 -6.99 7.38
N ALA A 79 11.83 -8.24 7.62
CA ALA A 79 11.02 -8.99 6.68
C ALA A 79 9.68 -8.28 6.38
N ARG A 80 9.01 -7.75 7.41
CA ARG A 80 7.76 -6.98 7.25
C ARG A 80 7.95 -5.72 6.40
N LYS A 81 9.04 -4.97 6.62
CA LYS A 81 9.34 -3.77 5.81
C LYS A 81 9.58 -4.15 4.35
N VAL A 82 10.38 -5.19 4.09
CA VAL A 82 10.64 -5.67 2.73
C VAL A 82 9.35 -6.10 2.02
N GLU A 83 8.46 -6.79 2.72
CA GLU A 83 7.16 -7.19 2.18
C GLU A 83 6.25 -5.98 1.89
N ALA A 84 6.19 -5.01 2.80
CA ALA A 84 5.43 -3.77 2.62
C ALA A 84 5.94 -2.97 1.41
N ASP A 85 7.25 -2.77 1.30
CA ASP A 85 7.89 -2.05 0.19
C ASP A 85 7.64 -2.77 -1.16
N ALA A 86 7.70 -4.11 -1.16
CA ALA A 86 7.42 -4.90 -2.36
C ALA A 86 5.94 -4.77 -2.78
N LYS A 87 5.02 -4.78 -1.83
CA LYS A 87 3.59 -4.55 -2.08
C LYS A 87 3.36 -3.14 -2.63
N GLU A 88 3.88 -2.11 -1.99
CA GLU A 88 3.75 -0.72 -2.45
C GLU A 88 4.26 -0.55 -3.90
N ALA A 89 5.41 -1.15 -4.20
CA ALA A 89 5.95 -1.14 -5.56
C ALA A 89 5.06 -1.87 -6.58
N ALA A 90 4.41 -2.97 -6.18
CA ALA A 90 3.47 -3.70 -7.02
C ALA A 90 2.19 -2.88 -7.25
N ASP A 91 1.61 -2.33 -6.19
CA ASP A 91 0.41 -1.49 -6.22
C ASP A 91 0.65 -0.25 -7.12
N SER A 92 1.80 0.42 -6.96
CA SER A 92 2.19 1.56 -7.81
C SER A 92 2.25 1.22 -9.30
N LYS A 93 2.70 0.00 -9.66
CA LYS A 93 2.69 -0.44 -11.07
C LYS A 93 1.28 -0.65 -11.59
N ILE A 94 0.39 -1.24 -10.79
CA ILE A 94 -1.01 -1.45 -11.14
C ILE A 94 -1.69 -0.10 -11.34
N ILE A 95 -1.55 0.83 -10.38
CA ILE A 95 -2.12 2.18 -10.41
C ILE A 95 -1.69 2.91 -11.70
N LYS A 96 -0.38 2.96 -11.97
CA LYS A 96 0.15 3.62 -13.18
C LYS A 96 -0.40 3.03 -14.48
N LYS A 97 -0.58 1.70 -14.53
CA LYS A 97 -1.15 1.04 -15.71
C LYS A 97 -2.61 1.40 -15.92
N VAL A 98 -3.39 1.44 -14.84
CA VAL A 98 -4.81 1.81 -14.90
C VAL A 98 -4.96 3.30 -15.22
N GLU A 99 -4.18 4.18 -14.60
CA GLU A 99 -4.18 5.61 -14.92
C GLU A 99 -3.86 5.89 -16.38
N ALA A 100 -2.86 5.21 -16.94
CA ALA A 100 -2.52 5.35 -18.35
C ALA A 100 -3.64 4.90 -19.31
N ALA A 101 -4.47 3.94 -18.88
CA ALA A 101 -5.62 3.47 -19.63
C ALA A 101 -6.90 4.33 -19.42
N LEU A 102 -6.89 5.23 -18.42
CA LEU A 102 -8.06 5.98 -17.99
C LEU A 102 -7.96 7.48 -18.33
N VAL A 103 -6.80 8.10 -18.03
CA VAL A 103 -6.61 9.55 -18.13
C VAL A 103 -6.78 10.04 -19.58
N GLY A 104 -7.60 11.07 -19.75
CA GLY A 104 -7.91 11.67 -21.06
C GLY A 104 -8.82 10.85 -21.95
N ARG A 105 -9.23 9.65 -21.53
CA ARG A 105 -10.20 8.83 -22.28
C ARG A 105 -11.62 9.04 -21.76
N LYS A 106 -12.58 8.86 -22.66
CA LYS A 106 -14.00 8.86 -22.30
C LYS A 106 -14.39 7.49 -21.77
N MET A 107 -15.05 7.45 -20.63
CA MET A 107 -15.78 6.27 -20.17
C MET A 107 -17.26 6.47 -20.48
N VAL A 108 -17.82 5.59 -21.28
CA VAL A 108 -19.22 5.63 -21.67
C VAL A 108 -20.03 4.74 -20.74
N GLY A 109 -21.19 5.23 -20.33
CA GLY A 109 -22.11 4.48 -19.48
C GLY A 109 -22.66 3.24 -20.16
N GLY A 110 -22.81 2.17 -19.36
CA GLY A 110 -23.46 0.93 -19.75
C GLY A 110 -25.00 1.06 -19.79
N PRO A 111 -25.73 -0.06 -19.85
CA PRO A 111 -27.19 -0.07 -19.94
C PRO A 111 -27.89 0.68 -18.80
N THR A 112 -27.31 0.69 -17.61
CA THR A 112 -27.84 1.39 -16.44
C THR A 112 -27.54 2.88 -16.40
N CYS A 113 -26.55 3.34 -17.19
CA CYS A 113 -26.15 4.75 -17.28
C CYS A 113 -26.03 5.21 -18.76
N PRO A 114 -27.02 4.99 -19.63
CA PRO A 114 -26.83 4.94 -21.10
C PRO A 114 -26.36 6.24 -21.72
N ASN A 115 -26.64 7.37 -21.10
CA ASN A 115 -26.37 8.69 -21.71
C ASN A 115 -25.27 9.46 -20.98
N MET A 116 -24.56 8.80 -20.10
CA MET A 116 -23.52 9.42 -19.29
C MET A 116 -22.13 9.16 -19.84
N THR A 117 -21.28 10.15 -19.69
CA THR A 117 -19.84 10.04 -20.04
C THR A 117 -19.00 10.63 -18.94
N LEU A 118 -17.99 9.89 -18.48
CA LEU A 118 -16.98 10.34 -17.53
C LEU A 118 -15.68 10.61 -18.27
N VAL A 119 -14.96 11.65 -17.85
CA VAL A 119 -13.59 11.93 -18.29
C VAL A 119 -12.74 12.23 -17.06
N PHE A 120 -11.62 11.53 -16.92
CA PHE A 120 -10.65 11.70 -15.84
C PHE A 120 -9.44 12.47 -16.33
N ASN A 121 -9.08 13.56 -15.66
CA ASN A 121 -7.99 14.44 -16.03
C ASN A 121 -6.69 14.08 -15.28
N ALA A 122 -5.54 14.44 -15.86
CA ALA A 122 -4.23 14.20 -15.27
C ALA A 122 -4.00 14.96 -13.95
N ASP A 123 -4.70 16.07 -13.74
CA ASP A 123 -4.65 16.85 -12.50
C ASP A 123 -5.48 16.27 -11.35
N LYS A 124 -6.01 15.05 -11.55
CA LYS A 124 -6.88 14.33 -10.61
C LYS A 124 -8.29 14.90 -10.48
N THR A 125 -8.70 15.81 -11.35
CA THR A 125 -10.11 16.20 -11.50
C THR A 125 -10.83 15.29 -12.49
N TRP A 126 -12.15 15.34 -12.50
CA TRP A 126 -12.96 14.58 -13.45
C TRP A 126 -14.20 15.37 -13.84
N SER A 127 -14.80 14.98 -14.92
CA SER A 127 -16.04 15.57 -15.40
C SER A 127 -17.06 14.48 -15.73
N LEU A 128 -18.31 14.84 -15.55
CA LEU A 128 -19.49 14.05 -15.91
C LEU A 128 -20.31 14.86 -16.90
N SER A 129 -20.64 14.28 -18.03
CA SER A 129 -21.60 14.83 -18.99
C SER A 129 -22.73 13.83 -19.21
N SER A 130 -23.95 14.37 -19.36
CA SER A 130 -25.11 13.59 -19.73
C SER A 130 -25.75 14.24 -20.96
N SER A 131 -26.31 13.45 -21.87
CA SER A 131 -27.05 13.96 -23.01
C SER A 131 -28.47 14.48 -22.67
N ASN A 132 -28.95 14.13 -21.45
CA ASN A 132 -30.23 14.60 -20.91
C ASN A 132 -30.04 15.13 -19.48
N GLU A 133 -30.56 16.33 -19.19
CA GLU A 133 -30.48 16.95 -17.86
C GLU A 133 -31.15 16.12 -16.74
N LYS A 134 -31.91 15.10 -17.07
CA LYS A 134 -32.67 14.24 -16.16
C LYS A 134 -32.03 12.86 -15.91
N ASP A 135 -30.95 12.52 -16.63
CA ASP A 135 -30.38 11.18 -16.57
C ASP A 135 -29.40 11.09 -15.40
N PHE A 136 -29.93 10.76 -14.25
CA PHE A 136 -29.20 9.96 -13.28
C PHE A 136 -29.18 8.52 -13.79
N CYS A 137 -28.10 7.74 -13.49
CA CYS A 137 -28.11 6.32 -13.73
C CYS A 137 -29.41 5.72 -13.21
N ASP A 138 -30.17 5.09 -14.09
CA ASP A 138 -31.54 4.68 -13.90
C ASP A 138 -31.83 4.10 -12.53
N GLY A 139 -32.81 4.69 -11.84
CA GLY A 139 -33.67 4.24 -10.73
C GLY A 139 -33.14 3.30 -9.64
N SER A 140 -32.12 2.53 -9.89
CA SER A 140 -31.49 1.59 -8.96
C SER A 140 -30.35 2.17 -8.15
N GLY A 141 -30.02 3.46 -8.34
CA GLY A 141 -29.09 4.20 -7.48
C GLY A 141 -27.64 3.76 -7.56
N HIS A 142 -27.13 3.37 -8.69
CA HIS A 142 -25.82 2.74 -8.80
C HIS A 142 -24.63 3.70 -8.95
N PHE A 143 -24.83 4.96 -9.34
CA PHE A 143 -23.76 5.95 -9.42
C PHE A 143 -24.22 7.28 -8.81
N TRP A 144 -23.78 7.53 -7.58
CA TRP A 144 -24.20 8.67 -6.78
C TRP A 144 -23.21 9.84 -6.76
N THR A 145 -22.12 9.72 -7.48
CA THR A 145 -21.00 10.64 -7.41
C THR A 145 -21.19 11.82 -8.37
N SER A 146 -20.90 13.02 -7.91
CA SER A 146 -20.95 14.24 -8.69
C SER A 146 -19.64 15.03 -8.57
N PRO A 147 -19.06 15.56 -9.67
CA PRO A 147 -17.87 16.40 -9.62
C PRO A 147 -18.07 17.70 -8.84
N LYS A 148 -19.32 18.11 -8.59
CA LYS A 148 -19.64 19.27 -7.72
C LYS A 148 -19.42 18.97 -6.24
N ILE A 149 -19.56 17.71 -5.82
CA ILE A 149 -19.41 17.27 -4.43
C ILE A 149 -18.03 16.64 -4.21
N TYR A 150 -17.60 15.81 -5.15
CA TYR A 150 -16.34 15.06 -5.12
C TYR A 150 -15.54 15.37 -6.39
N PRO A 151 -14.89 16.55 -6.47
CA PRO A 151 -14.18 16.99 -7.68
C PRO A 151 -12.91 16.21 -7.98
N TYR A 152 -12.39 15.44 -7.04
CA TYR A 152 -11.13 14.73 -7.18
C TYR A 152 -11.31 13.22 -7.20
N TRP A 153 -10.40 12.55 -7.90
CA TRP A 153 -10.32 11.11 -7.97
C TRP A 153 -8.92 10.59 -7.64
N SER A 154 -8.88 9.39 -7.10
CA SER A 154 -7.66 8.62 -6.87
C SER A 154 -7.89 7.14 -7.14
N ILE A 155 -6.80 6.37 -7.26
CA ILE A 155 -6.85 4.92 -7.38
C ILE A 155 -6.19 4.32 -6.17
N SER A 156 -6.81 3.31 -5.58
CA SER A 156 -6.25 2.50 -4.52
C SER A 156 -6.29 1.01 -4.90
N VAL A 157 -5.43 0.23 -4.25
CA VAL A 157 -5.39 -1.23 -4.35
C VAL A 157 -5.55 -1.78 -2.94
N ASP A 158 -6.44 -2.74 -2.76
CA ASP A 158 -6.65 -3.35 -1.44
C ASP A 158 -5.71 -4.54 -1.18
N SER A 159 -5.93 -5.23 -0.06
CA SER A 159 -5.14 -6.41 0.33
C SER A 159 -5.34 -7.62 -0.59
N GLU A 160 -6.45 -7.66 -1.33
CA GLU A 160 -6.79 -8.73 -2.28
C GLU A 160 -6.39 -8.40 -3.72
N ASN A 161 -5.65 -7.29 -3.91
CA ASN A 161 -5.26 -6.72 -5.20
C ASN A 161 -6.44 -6.23 -6.05
N VAL A 162 -7.58 -5.94 -5.44
CA VAL A 162 -8.71 -5.30 -6.11
C VAL A 162 -8.44 -3.81 -6.25
N VAL A 163 -8.63 -3.30 -7.45
CA VAL A 163 -8.39 -1.88 -7.78
C VAL A 163 -9.67 -1.09 -7.60
N PHE A 164 -9.58 0.04 -6.94
CA PHE A 164 -10.72 0.93 -6.72
C PHE A 164 -10.44 2.33 -7.24
N MET A 165 -11.49 2.94 -7.82
CA MET A 165 -11.61 4.37 -7.99
C MET A 165 -12.24 4.96 -6.74
N GLU A 166 -11.62 5.97 -6.18
CA GLU A 166 -12.13 6.74 -5.04
C GLU A 166 -12.41 8.18 -5.47
N PHE A 167 -13.57 8.69 -5.12
CA PHE A 167 -13.95 10.07 -5.35
C PHE A 167 -13.97 10.84 -4.03
N SER A 168 -13.38 12.01 -3.99
CA SER A 168 -13.20 12.79 -2.76
C SER A 168 -13.44 14.28 -2.94
N GLY A 169 -13.81 14.95 -1.86
CA GLY A 169 -13.97 16.41 -1.81
C GLY A 169 -12.64 17.17 -1.76
N SER A 170 -11.53 16.48 -1.44
CA SER A 170 -10.18 17.05 -1.35
C SER A 170 -9.22 16.29 -2.23
N LYS A 171 -8.23 16.97 -2.80
CA LYS A 171 -7.16 16.36 -3.62
C LYS A 171 -6.28 15.42 -2.82
N GLU A 172 -6.07 15.76 -1.56
CA GLU A 172 -5.37 14.92 -0.57
C GLU A 172 -6.37 14.63 0.56
N PRO A 173 -7.22 13.61 0.38
CA PRO A 173 -8.23 13.30 1.39
C PRO A 173 -7.55 12.77 2.64
N GLU A 174 -7.82 13.43 3.76
CA GLU A 174 -7.40 12.95 5.08
C GLU A 174 -7.96 11.55 5.35
N ALA A 175 -7.23 10.77 6.15
CA ALA A 175 -7.69 9.45 6.57
C ALA A 175 -9.05 9.59 7.30
N GLY A 176 -10.09 8.95 6.74
CA GLY A 176 -11.46 8.99 7.28
C GLY A 176 -12.41 9.97 6.60
N GLY A 177 -11.96 10.73 5.59
CA GLY A 177 -12.87 11.54 4.76
C GLY A 177 -13.91 10.68 4.03
N SER A 178 -15.11 11.23 3.83
CA SER A 178 -16.16 10.57 3.03
C SER A 178 -15.67 10.36 1.60
N ARG A 179 -15.68 9.12 1.15
CA ARG A 179 -15.25 8.71 -0.18
C ARG A 179 -16.26 7.76 -0.78
N GLU A 180 -16.59 8.02 -2.04
CA GLU A 180 -17.31 7.04 -2.83
C GLU A 180 -16.30 6.11 -3.52
N LYS A 181 -16.49 4.81 -3.38
CA LYS A 181 -15.61 3.77 -3.90
C LYS A 181 -16.29 2.93 -4.97
N TYR A 182 -15.62 2.77 -6.10
CA TYR A 182 -16.07 1.91 -7.20
C TYR A 182 -14.92 1.00 -7.63
N GLN A 183 -15.24 -0.23 -7.97
CA GLN A 183 -14.23 -1.17 -8.44
C GLN A 183 -13.83 -0.85 -9.88
N LEU A 184 -12.52 -0.85 -10.16
CA LEU A 184 -11.94 -0.75 -11.49
C LEU A 184 -11.46 -2.11 -11.98
N THR A 185 -11.75 -2.42 -13.23
CA THR A 185 -11.23 -3.61 -13.90
C THR A 185 -10.53 -3.21 -15.19
N LEU A 186 -9.24 -3.52 -15.29
CA LEU A 186 -8.51 -3.44 -16.55
C LEU A 186 -8.83 -4.68 -17.37
N ASN A 187 -9.55 -4.49 -18.49
CA ASN A 187 -9.96 -5.58 -19.37
C ASN A 187 -8.79 -6.05 -20.24
N GLY A 188 -8.88 -7.28 -20.76
CA GLY A 188 -7.84 -7.87 -21.62
C GLY A 188 -7.61 -7.12 -22.94
N ASP A 189 -8.57 -6.32 -23.40
CA ASP A 189 -8.48 -5.47 -24.59
C ASP A 189 -7.90 -4.06 -24.32
N GLY A 190 -7.44 -3.80 -23.09
CA GLY A 190 -6.85 -2.54 -22.66
C GLY A 190 -7.86 -1.45 -22.28
N THR A 191 -9.16 -1.76 -22.29
CA THR A 191 -10.19 -0.87 -21.75
C THR A 191 -10.26 -1.00 -20.23
N VAL A 192 -10.82 0.02 -19.55
CA VAL A 192 -11.09 0.01 -18.11
C VAL A 192 -12.60 0.06 -17.89
N SER A 193 -13.10 -0.80 -17.04
CA SER A 193 -14.49 -0.79 -16.60
C SER A 193 -14.59 -0.32 -15.15
N LEU A 194 -15.59 0.50 -14.87
CA LEU A 194 -15.99 0.94 -13.53
C LEU A 194 -17.28 0.19 -13.16
N SER A 195 -17.26 -0.46 -12.02
CA SER A 195 -18.42 -1.17 -11.47
C SER A 195 -18.61 -0.81 -10.00
N LYS A 196 -19.81 -1.02 -9.49
CA LYS A 196 -20.08 -0.93 -8.07
C LYS A 196 -19.36 -2.08 -7.37
N GLY A 197 -18.60 -1.78 -6.32
CA GLY A 197 -17.88 -2.81 -5.57
C GLY A 197 -18.79 -3.56 -4.60
N LYS A 198 -18.45 -4.80 -4.27
CA LYS A 198 -19.17 -5.67 -3.32
C LYS A 198 -19.40 -5.06 -1.93
N ALA A 199 -18.69 -3.99 -1.58
CA ALA A 199 -18.75 -3.33 -0.27
C ALA A 199 -20.00 -2.46 -0.05
N PHE A 200 -20.78 -2.19 -1.09
CA PHE A 200 -21.95 -1.30 -1.01
C PHE A 200 -23.25 -2.12 -1.03
N MET A 201 -23.81 -2.36 0.14
CA MET A 201 -25.17 -2.91 0.37
C MET A 201 -25.59 -4.09 -0.51
N GLY A 202 -25.10 -5.30 -0.23
CA GLY A 202 -25.69 -6.59 -0.63
C GLY A 202 -26.20 -6.68 -2.08
N ASP A 203 -25.80 -7.68 -2.83
CA ASP A 203 -26.28 -8.03 -4.17
C ASP A 203 -25.71 -7.24 -5.37
N ASP A 204 -24.42 -6.92 -5.34
CA ASP A 204 -23.74 -6.42 -6.53
C ASP A 204 -23.23 -7.58 -7.40
N ASN A 205 -23.86 -7.78 -8.51
CA ASN A 205 -23.51 -8.76 -9.56
C ASN A 205 -22.27 -8.32 -10.38
N GLY A 206 -21.49 -7.32 -9.91
CA GLY A 206 -20.34 -6.78 -10.65
C GLY A 206 -20.74 -6.06 -11.94
N GLU A 207 -21.95 -5.47 -11.97
CA GLU A 207 -22.47 -4.76 -13.15
C GLU A 207 -21.53 -3.62 -13.55
N LYS A 208 -21.17 -3.60 -14.84
CA LYS A 208 -20.34 -2.55 -15.42
C LYS A 208 -21.16 -1.30 -15.62
N LEU A 209 -20.89 -0.26 -14.84
CA LEU A 209 -21.54 1.04 -14.94
C LEU A 209 -20.99 1.84 -16.12
N PHE A 210 -19.66 1.85 -16.29
CA PHE A 210 -18.95 2.59 -17.35
C PHE A 210 -17.80 1.77 -17.90
N THR A 211 -17.44 2.03 -19.17
CA THR A 211 -16.26 1.43 -19.81
C THR A 211 -15.57 2.47 -20.69
N THR A 212 -14.22 2.51 -20.67
CA THR A 212 -13.46 3.39 -21.57
C THR A 212 -13.68 3.00 -23.02
N THR A 213 -13.79 4.00 -23.89
CA THR A 213 -13.76 3.79 -25.34
C THR A 213 -12.34 3.47 -25.80
N LYS A 214 -12.21 2.69 -26.85
CA LYS A 214 -10.92 2.43 -27.53
C LYS A 214 -10.38 3.66 -28.20
#